data_8992c517d609aefd30d9be3b7c78618e
#
_entry.id   8992c517d609aefd30d9be3b7c78618e
#
_cell.length_a   1.000
_cell.length_b   1.000
_cell.length_c   1.000
_cell.angle_alpha   90.00
_cell.angle_beta   90.00
_cell.angle_gamma   90.00
#
_symmetry.space_group_name_H-M   'P 1'
#
loop_
_entity.id
_entity.type
_entity.pdbx_description
1 polymer ?
#
loop_
_entity_poly.entity_id
_entity_poly.type
_entity_poly.pdbx_seq_one_letter_code
_entity_poly.pdbx_strand_id
1 'polypeptide(L)'
;MKGKIMKLRTIFYGLTSGLLLGLSSCSLNYEPLDTYSDVTEGVTSDGTKIVFKDKAAVESHLTTLYNQMRDRQEHWYVDLLLISDSHSDNAYAGTTGAEVVPFENNSIEGSNSVLERDWNRYLEDVARANKLICNIDLVTDNSLTTAERAQYKAEAKIFRAMVMFDMVRLWGDFPVITTVADDITSENIDEVYPQYFPKQNTELEAYQQIEKDLLDAVLYAPDNTPGNKTLFTKSVARTLLAKIYAEKPLRDYTKVIQYCDEVKADGFDLVDDFSDLFGMNAAGTDAKMRNTKESILEAQFTSGAGNWCTW
;
A
#
# COMPACT_ATOMS: atom_id res chain seq x y z
N MET A 1 -6.09 46.66 67.91
CA MET A 1 -7.14 45.99 67.12
C MET A 1 -7.00 46.15 65.60
N LYS A 2 -6.44 47.22 65.05
CA LYS A 2 -6.32 47.45 63.59
C LYS A 2 -5.34 46.51 62.84
N GLY A 3 -4.28 46.01 63.48
CA GLY A 3 -3.30 45.15 62.82
C GLY A 3 -3.75 43.68 62.58
N LYS A 4 -4.67 43.16 63.37
CA LYS A 4 -5.18 41.77 63.19
C LYS A 4 -6.19 41.63 62.07
N ILE A 5 -6.97 42.69 61.79
CA ILE A 5 -7.96 42.70 60.71
C ILE A 5 -7.28 42.81 59.33
N MET A 6 -6.17 43.52 59.28
CA MET A 6 -5.40 43.68 58.01
C MET A 6 -4.73 42.37 57.60
N LYS A 7 -4.18 41.58 58.54
CA LYS A 7 -3.61 40.24 58.23
C LYS A 7 -4.65 39.22 57.81
N LEU A 8 -5.86 39.30 58.33
CA LEU A 8 -6.95 38.39 57.94
C LEU A 8 -7.47 38.69 56.52
N ARG A 9 -7.56 39.97 56.15
CA ARG A 9 -7.94 40.38 54.77
C ARG A 9 -6.90 39.94 53.71
N THR A 10 -5.64 40.05 54.02
CA THR A 10 -4.55 39.65 53.08
C THR A 10 -4.51 38.12 52.88
N ILE A 11 -4.81 37.34 53.93
CA ILE A 11 -4.92 35.89 53.84
C ILE A 11 -6.19 35.49 53.04
N PHE A 12 -7.30 36.19 53.16
CA PHE A 12 -8.52 35.91 52.44
C PHE A 12 -8.39 36.23 50.94
N TYR A 13 -7.71 37.30 50.54
CA TYR A 13 -7.43 37.63 49.15
C TYR A 13 -6.38 36.66 48.56
N GLY A 14 -5.42 36.17 49.32
CA GLY A 14 -4.46 35.17 48.90
C GLY A 14 -5.11 33.81 48.64
N LEU A 15 -6.07 33.40 49.48
CA LEU A 15 -6.82 32.13 49.29
C LEU A 15 -7.82 32.19 48.12
N THR A 16 -8.48 33.35 47.91
CA THR A 16 -9.42 33.51 46.79
C THR A 16 -8.66 33.63 45.44
N SER A 17 -7.48 34.26 45.41
CA SER A 17 -6.63 34.28 44.19
C SER A 17 -6.04 32.91 43.86
N GLY A 18 -5.71 32.10 44.86
CA GLY A 18 -5.22 30.71 44.65
C GLY A 18 -6.34 29.75 44.18
N LEU A 19 -7.58 30.02 44.63
CA LEU A 19 -8.72 29.19 44.23
C LEU A 19 -9.22 29.48 42.79
N LEU A 20 -9.01 30.74 42.32
CA LEU A 20 -9.37 31.16 40.96
C LEU A 20 -8.33 30.73 39.89
N LEU A 21 -7.10 30.47 40.30
CA LEU A 21 -6.08 29.90 39.41
C LEU A 21 -6.13 28.37 39.29
N GLY A 22 -6.83 27.70 40.18
CA GLY A 22 -7.04 26.25 40.16
C GLY A 22 -8.22 25.78 39.28
N LEU A 23 -9.00 26.72 38.70
CA LEU A 23 -10.15 26.38 37.84
C LEU A 23 -9.89 26.52 36.35
N SER A 24 -8.67 26.91 35.93
CA SER A 24 -8.18 26.67 34.59
C SER A 24 -7.62 25.25 34.53
N SER A 25 -8.46 24.26 34.78
CA SER A 25 -8.25 22.90 34.34
C SER A 25 -8.07 22.99 32.82
N CYS A 26 -6.86 22.77 32.33
CA CYS A 26 -6.65 22.43 30.93
C CYS A 26 -7.72 21.39 30.58
N SER A 27 -8.52 21.64 29.58
CA SER A 27 -9.44 20.62 29.09
C SER A 27 -8.57 19.42 28.72
N LEU A 28 -8.79 18.28 29.34
CA LEU A 28 -8.10 17.03 29.04
C LEU A 28 -8.56 16.44 27.69
N ASN A 29 -9.37 17.18 26.94
CA ASN A 29 -9.65 16.89 25.54
C ASN A 29 -8.46 17.33 24.69
N TYR A 30 -7.37 16.59 24.81
CA TYR A 30 -6.31 16.58 23.81
C TYR A 30 -6.81 15.73 22.65
N GLU A 31 -7.24 16.39 21.59
CA GLU A 31 -7.49 15.75 20.31
C GLU A 31 -6.18 15.80 19.52
N PRO A 32 -5.48 14.67 19.39
CA PRO A 32 -4.28 14.64 18.56
C PRO A 32 -4.68 14.86 17.11
N LEU A 33 -4.35 16.03 16.56
CA LEU A 33 -4.64 16.40 15.17
C LEU A 33 -3.91 15.55 14.13
N ASP A 34 -3.00 14.71 14.55
CA ASP A 34 -2.13 13.86 13.74
C ASP A 34 -2.41 12.35 13.88
N THR A 35 -3.31 11.96 14.78
CA THR A 35 -3.82 10.59 14.91
C THR A 35 -5.22 10.46 14.30
N TYR A 36 -5.46 9.34 13.66
CA TYR A 36 -6.78 8.95 13.20
C TYR A 36 -7.70 8.82 14.42
N SER A 37 -8.57 9.80 14.62
CA SER A 37 -9.60 9.79 15.67
C SER A 37 -10.98 9.96 15.03
N ASP A 38 -12.02 9.56 15.71
CA ASP A 38 -13.42 9.71 15.24
C ASP A 38 -13.77 11.16 14.89
N VAL A 39 -13.06 12.13 15.52
CA VAL A 39 -13.21 13.57 15.23
C VAL A 39 -12.60 13.97 13.89
N THR A 40 -11.50 13.33 13.49
CA THR A 40 -10.83 13.62 12.21
C THR A 40 -11.40 12.82 11.04
N GLU A 41 -11.98 11.66 11.30
CA GLU A 41 -12.55 10.78 10.27
C GLU A 41 -14.08 10.94 10.13
N GLY A 42 -14.75 11.47 11.13
CA GLY A 42 -16.20 11.57 11.16
C GLY A 42 -16.88 10.20 11.40
N VAL A 43 -18.13 10.24 11.80
CA VAL A 43 -19.00 9.08 11.95
C VAL A 43 -20.35 9.35 11.33
N THR A 44 -21.00 8.34 10.78
CA THR A 44 -22.38 8.42 10.32
C THR A 44 -23.36 8.42 11.51
N SER A 45 -24.64 8.69 11.25
CA SER A 45 -25.68 8.70 12.28
C SER A 45 -25.89 7.35 12.99
N ASP A 46 -25.44 6.25 12.40
CA ASP A 46 -25.47 4.90 12.96
C ASP A 46 -24.14 4.48 13.61
N GLY A 47 -23.19 5.41 13.74
CA GLY A 47 -21.89 5.15 14.35
C GLY A 47 -20.83 4.58 13.41
N THR A 48 -21.11 4.43 12.12
CA THR A 48 -20.12 3.95 11.15
C THR A 48 -19.06 5.02 10.90
N LYS A 49 -17.78 4.66 11.03
CA LYS A 49 -16.64 5.55 10.84
C LYS A 49 -16.49 5.93 9.36
N ILE A 50 -16.42 7.23 9.06
CA ILE A 50 -16.16 7.75 7.71
C ILE A 50 -14.68 8.00 7.57
N VAL A 51 -13.98 7.09 6.89
CA VAL A 51 -12.53 7.15 6.67
C VAL A 51 -12.13 8.19 5.64
N PHE A 52 -12.95 8.38 4.60
CA PHE A 52 -12.73 9.39 3.55
C PHE A 52 -13.88 10.37 3.55
N LYS A 53 -13.62 11.63 3.87
CA LYS A 53 -14.64 12.68 3.96
C LYS A 53 -15.23 13.07 2.61
N ASP A 54 -14.46 12.97 1.52
CA ASP A 54 -14.83 13.43 0.18
C ASP A 54 -14.02 12.71 -0.91
N LYS A 55 -14.38 12.99 -2.18
CA LYS A 55 -13.68 12.47 -3.36
C LYS A 55 -12.18 12.79 -3.35
N ALA A 56 -11.80 14.01 -2.96
CA ALA A 56 -10.39 14.43 -2.96
C ALA A 56 -9.56 13.60 -1.96
N ALA A 57 -10.14 13.24 -0.81
CA ALA A 57 -9.49 12.35 0.16
C ALA A 57 -9.28 10.94 -0.41
N VAL A 58 -10.24 10.40 -1.17
CA VAL A 58 -10.11 9.11 -1.87
C VAL A 58 -9.01 9.17 -2.93
N GLU A 59 -9.01 10.19 -3.78
CA GLU A 59 -8.01 10.37 -4.84
C GLU A 59 -6.59 10.57 -4.29
N SER A 60 -6.47 11.32 -3.20
CA SER A 60 -5.22 11.47 -2.47
C SER A 60 -4.72 10.13 -1.95
N HIS A 61 -5.60 9.31 -1.36
CA HIS A 61 -5.23 7.99 -0.87
C HIS A 61 -4.87 7.03 -2.01
N LEU A 62 -5.62 7.03 -3.12
CA LEU A 62 -5.28 6.25 -4.31
C LEU A 62 -3.89 6.62 -4.84
N THR A 63 -3.57 7.93 -4.87
CA THR A 63 -2.24 8.40 -5.25
C THR A 63 -1.14 7.83 -4.34
N THR A 64 -1.41 7.61 -3.05
CA THR A 64 -0.43 6.97 -2.16
C THR A 64 -0.11 5.55 -2.56
N LEU A 65 -1.06 4.77 -3.12
CA LEU A 65 -0.81 3.41 -3.61
C LEU A 65 0.18 3.43 -4.79
N TYR A 66 -0.02 4.33 -5.74
CA TYR A 66 0.93 4.52 -6.86
C TYR A 66 2.31 4.93 -6.38
N ASN A 67 2.37 5.82 -5.38
CA ASN A 67 3.62 6.30 -4.82
C ASN A 67 4.39 5.21 -4.06
N GLN A 68 3.73 4.17 -3.51
CA GLN A 68 4.44 3.07 -2.83
C GLN A 68 5.45 2.39 -3.77
N MET A 69 5.08 2.15 -5.02
CA MET A 69 5.99 1.55 -6.00
C MET A 69 7.22 2.42 -6.30
N ARG A 70 7.09 3.75 -6.17
CA ARG A 70 8.19 4.69 -6.40
C ARG A 70 9.00 4.97 -5.12
N ASP A 71 8.31 5.18 -4.00
CA ASP A 71 8.91 5.70 -2.77
C ASP A 71 9.50 4.58 -1.88
N ARG A 72 9.11 3.32 -2.14
CA ARG A 72 9.59 2.14 -1.41
C ARG A 72 10.37 1.19 -2.31
N GLN A 73 11.38 1.73 -2.97
CA GLN A 73 12.18 1.03 -3.98
C GLN A 73 12.90 -0.20 -3.42
N GLU A 74 13.30 -0.17 -2.14
CA GLU A 74 14.03 -1.27 -1.55
C GLU A 74 13.27 -2.60 -1.73
N HIS A 75 12.06 -2.73 -1.17
CA HIS A 75 11.33 -4.00 -1.25
C HIS A 75 10.72 -4.28 -2.63
N TRP A 76 10.34 -3.25 -3.41
CA TRP A 76 9.75 -3.44 -4.73
C TRP A 76 10.75 -3.83 -5.82
N TYR A 77 11.98 -3.35 -5.72
CA TYR A 77 12.96 -3.54 -6.78
C TYR A 77 14.28 -4.11 -6.26
N VAL A 78 14.88 -3.47 -5.26
CA VAL A 78 16.24 -3.80 -4.82
C VAL A 78 16.25 -5.10 -4.05
N ASP A 79 15.46 -5.23 -2.99
CA ASP A 79 15.48 -6.42 -2.14
C ASP A 79 14.93 -7.62 -2.91
N LEU A 80 13.85 -7.45 -3.69
CA LEU A 80 13.31 -8.51 -4.52
C LEU A 80 14.33 -9.02 -5.54
N LEU A 81 15.09 -8.13 -6.18
CA LEU A 81 16.16 -8.49 -7.11
C LEU A 81 17.34 -9.15 -6.38
N LEU A 82 17.81 -8.55 -5.28
CA LEU A 82 18.92 -9.08 -4.49
C LEU A 82 18.59 -10.46 -3.91
N ILE A 83 17.40 -10.63 -3.35
CA ILE A 83 16.95 -11.91 -2.78
C ILE A 83 16.84 -12.96 -3.88
N SER A 84 16.18 -12.66 -5.00
CA SER A 84 15.96 -13.64 -6.05
C SER A 84 17.24 -14.01 -6.80
N ASP A 85 18.08 -13.05 -7.15
CA ASP A 85 19.30 -13.30 -7.91
C ASP A 85 20.40 -13.90 -7.05
N SER A 86 20.58 -13.43 -5.79
CA SER A 86 21.57 -14.03 -4.89
C SER A 86 21.18 -15.42 -4.40
N HIS A 87 19.89 -15.75 -4.36
CA HIS A 87 19.39 -17.09 -4.03
C HIS A 87 19.47 -18.07 -5.22
N SER A 88 19.82 -17.55 -6.41
CA SER A 88 20.06 -18.34 -7.61
C SER A 88 21.54 -18.57 -7.84
N ASP A 89 21.89 -19.44 -8.80
CA ASP A 89 23.28 -19.66 -9.24
C ASP A 89 23.83 -18.52 -10.11
N ASN A 90 23.03 -17.46 -10.39
CA ASN A 90 23.38 -16.43 -11.36
C ASN A 90 24.02 -15.19 -10.73
N ALA A 91 23.95 -15.01 -9.41
CA ALA A 91 24.51 -13.86 -8.73
C ALA A 91 25.31 -14.27 -7.49
N TYR A 92 26.25 -13.41 -7.14
CA TYR A 92 27.11 -13.55 -5.97
C TYR A 92 26.92 -12.34 -5.05
N ALA A 93 26.50 -12.57 -3.81
CA ALA A 93 26.26 -11.52 -2.83
C ALA A 93 27.53 -10.73 -2.45
N GLY A 94 28.69 -11.28 -2.67
CA GLY A 94 29.97 -10.65 -2.40
C GLY A 94 30.22 -10.45 -0.90
N THR A 95 30.76 -9.30 -0.57
CA THR A 95 31.00 -8.89 0.82
C THR A 95 29.99 -7.86 1.32
N THR A 96 28.96 -7.58 0.52
CA THR A 96 27.92 -6.60 0.85
C THR A 96 26.96 -7.18 1.85
N GLY A 97 26.92 -6.63 3.02
CA GLY A 97 25.88 -6.80 4.03
C GLY A 97 25.67 -8.22 4.57
N ALA A 98 25.77 -8.38 5.87
CA ALA A 98 25.51 -9.66 6.55
C ALA A 98 24.08 -10.19 6.29
N GLU A 99 23.17 -9.34 5.86
CA GLU A 99 21.77 -9.64 5.56
C GLU A 99 21.53 -10.27 4.18
N VAL A 100 22.40 -10.08 3.19
CA VAL A 100 22.25 -10.63 1.83
C VAL A 100 22.97 -11.97 1.66
N VAL A 101 24.14 -12.14 2.27
CA VAL A 101 24.92 -13.39 2.23
C VAL A 101 24.14 -14.65 2.62
N PRO A 102 23.21 -14.61 3.61
CA PRO A 102 22.39 -15.77 3.95
C PRO A 102 21.52 -16.30 2.82
N PHE A 103 21.09 -15.44 1.87
CA PHE A 103 20.31 -15.87 0.70
C PHE A 103 21.19 -16.71 -0.25
N GLU A 104 22.41 -16.24 -0.54
CA GLU A 104 23.36 -16.99 -1.38
C GLU A 104 23.71 -18.36 -0.77
N ASN A 105 23.93 -18.39 0.52
CA ASN A 105 24.37 -19.61 1.24
C ASN A 105 23.23 -20.52 1.68
N ASN A 106 21.97 -20.20 1.39
CA ASN A 106 20.80 -20.92 1.89
C ASN A 106 20.77 -21.07 3.43
N SER A 107 21.25 -20.06 4.16
CA SER A 107 21.28 -20.00 5.62
C SER A 107 20.37 -18.91 6.18
N ILE A 108 19.22 -18.72 5.55
CA ILE A 108 18.24 -17.68 5.88
C ILE A 108 17.58 -17.99 7.21
N GLU A 109 17.56 -17.02 8.10
CA GLU A 109 16.86 -17.09 9.39
C GLU A 109 15.73 -16.08 9.44
N GLY A 110 14.66 -16.38 10.20
CA GLY A 110 13.50 -15.49 10.36
C GLY A 110 13.82 -14.12 10.98
N SER A 111 14.98 -13.98 11.61
CA SER A 111 15.51 -12.72 12.16
C SER A 111 16.27 -11.86 11.13
N ASN A 112 16.32 -12.28 9.87
CA ASN A 112 16.98 -11.50 8.82
C ASN A 112 16.28 -10.16 8.64
N SER A 113 17.01 -9.05 8.76
CA SER A 113 16.46 -7.69 8.77
C SER A 113 15.83 -7.27 7.45
N VAL A 114 16.27 -7.82 6.32
CA VAL A 114 15.67 -7.58 4.99
C VAL A 114 14.29 -8.24 4.94
N LEU A 115 14.19 -9.51 5.34
CA LEU A 115 12.91 -10.23 5.36
C LEU A 115 11.89 -9.60 6.30
N GLU A 116 12.32 -9.23 7.52
CA GLU A 116 11.44 -8.57 8.50
C GLU A 116 10.93 -7.22 7.97
N ARG A 117 11.83 -6.42 7.41
CA ARG A 117 11.47 -5.13 6.81
C ARG A 117 10.48 -5.29 5.67
N ASP A 118 10.75 -6.20 4.74
CA ASP A 118 9.93 -6.41 3.57
C ASP A 118 8.56 -6.98 3.93
N TRP A 119 8.52 -7.96 4.83
CA TRP A 119 7.27 -8.48 5.37
C TRP A 119 6.36 -7.37 5.91
N ASN A 120 6.89 -6.50 6.76
CA ASN A 120 6.15 -5.39 7.34
C ASN A 120 5.66 -4.40 6.26
N ARG A 121 6.50 -4.08 5.28
CA ARG A 121 6.15 -3.17 4.18
C ARG A 121 5.07 -3.73 3.26
N TYR A 122 5.15 -5.01 2.90
CA TYR A 122 4.11 -5.66 2.10
C TYR A 122 2.77 -5.70 2.85
N LEU A 123 2.77 -5.99 4.15
CA LEU A 123 1.56 -5.94 4.96
C LEU A 123 0.98 -4.53 5.07
N GLU A 124 1.81 -3.50 5.21
CA GLU A 124 1.36 -2.10 5.15
C GLU A 124 0.72 -1.76 3.79
N ASP A 125 1.29 -2.23 2.69
CA ASP A 125 0.77 -2.00 1.35
C ASP A 125 -0.60 -2.69 1.16
N VAL A 126 -0.76 -3.91 1.65
CA VAL A 126 -2.06 -4.60 1.71
C VAL A 126 -3.07 -3.82 2.54
N ALA A 127 -2.68 -3.33 3.72
CA ALA A 127 -3.55 -2.55 4.59
C ALA A 127 -3.99 -1.22 3.94
N ARG A 128 -3.08 -0.54 3.21
CA ARG A 128 -3.40 0.68 2.45
C ARG A 128 -4.44 0.42 1.36
N ALA A 129 -4.29 -0.68 0.61
CA ALA A 129 -5.27 -1.08 -0.39
C ALA A 129 -6.62 -1.42 0.25
N ASN A 130 -6.62 -2.19 1.35
CA ASN A 130 -7.83 -2.54 2.08
C ASN A 130 -8.56 -1.31 2.60
N LYS A 131 -7.83 -0.31 3.11
CA LYS A 131 -8.40 0.96 3.58
C LYS A 131 -9.27 1.61 2.49
N LEU A 132 -8.81 1.67 1.25
CA LEU A 132 -9.60 2.21 0.14
C LEU A 132 -10.76 1.28 -0.23
N ILE A 133 -10.47 -0.01 -0.46
CA ILE A 133 -11.45 -0.98 -0.94
C ILE A 133 -12.67 -1.08 -0.01
N CYS A 134 -12.41 -1.10 1.30
CA CYS A 134 -13.47 -1.29 2.31
C CYS A 134 -14.28 -0.02 2.60
N ASN A 135 -13.69 1.18 2.43
CA ASN A 135 -14.30 2.40 2.93
C ASN A 135 -14.82 3.35 1.85
N ILE A 136 -14.48 3.16 0.58
CA ILE A 136 -14.87 4.10 -0.49
C ILE A 136 -16.39 4.21 -0.66
N ASP A 137 -17.14 3.15 -0.38
CA ASP A 137 -18.61 3.15 -0.49
C ASP A 137 -19.28 3.96 0.63
N LEU A 138 -18.61 4.19 1.73
CA LEU A 138 -19.09 5.00 2.85
C LEU A 138 -18.98 6.50 2.60
N VAL A 139 -18.27 6.91 1.55
CA VAL A 139 -18.12 8.32 1.19
C VAL A 139 -19.45 8.91 0.74
N THR A 140 -19.90 9.97 1.40
CA THR A 140 -21.19 10.61 1.13
C THR A 140 -21.13 11.71 0.07
N ASP A 141 -19.94 12.05 -0.41
CA ASP A 141 -19.74 13.08 -1.44
C ASP A 141 -20.33 12.64 -2.79
N ASN A 142 -21.35 13.37 -3.25
CA ASN A 142 -22.05 13.09 -4.50
C ASN A 142 -21.18 13.34 -5.76
N SER A 143 -20.07 14.05 -5.62
CA SER A 143 -19.12 14.25 -6.74
C SER A 143 -18.35 12.96 -7.06
N LEU A 144 -18.25 12.02 -6.12
CA LEU A 144 -17.68 10.69 -6.33
C LEU A 144 -18.76 9.75 -6.89
N THR A 145 -18.75 9.57 -8.19
CA THR A 145 -19.74 8.76 -8.91
C THR A 145 -19.58 7.26 -8.62
N THR A 146 -20.65 6.48 -8.88
CA THR A 146 -20.61 5.01 -8.77
C THR A 146 -19.55 4.39 -9.69
N ALA A 147 -19.36 4.94 -10.89
CA ALA A 147 -18.35 4.47 -11.84
C ALA A 147 -16.92 4.71 -11.31
N GLU A 148 -16.65 5.89 -10.76
CA GLU A 148 -15.35 6.20 -10.15
C GLU A 148 -15.08 5.35 -8.91
N ARG A 149 -16.09 5.07 -8.08
CA ARG A 149 -15.93 4.15 -6.93
C ARG A 149 -15.50 2.76 -7.41
N ALA A 150 -16.17 2.23 -8.43
CA ALA A 150 -15.83 0.93 -8.99
C ALA A 150 -14.42 0.93 -9.59
N GLN A 151 -14.05 1.98 -10.33
CA GLN A 151 -12.73 2.14 -10.91
C GLN A 151 -11.64 2.23 -9.85
N TYR A 152 -11.77 3.10 -8.85
CA TYR A 152 -10.74 3.27 -7.80
C TYR A 152 -10.57 2.02 -6.94
N LYS A 153 -11.66 1.29 -6.68
CA LYS A 153 -11.57 -0.04 -6.06
C LYS A 153 -10.78 -1.03 -6.93
N ALA A 154 -11.02 -1.03 -8.24
CA ALA A 154 -10.34 -1.92 -9.17
C ALA A 154 -8.83 -1.63 -9.21
N GLU A 155 -8.45 -0.36 -9.25
CA GLU A 155 -7.04 0.05 -9.20
C GLU A 155 -6.37 -0.39 -7.88
N ALA A 156 -7.04 -0.21 -6.74
CA ALA A 156 -6.54 -0.67 -5.44
C ALA A 156 -6.47 -2.21 -5.34
N LYS A 157 -7.37 -2.94 -5.99
CA LYS A 157 -7.33 -4.41 -6.09
C LYS A 157 -6.17 -4.90 -6.95
N ILE A 158 -5.85 -4.22 -8.05
CA ILE A 158 -4.65 -4.55 -8.84
C ILE A 158 -3.40 -4.38 -7.96
N PHE A 159 -3.29 -3.26 -7.25
CA PHE A 159 -2.16 -3.04 -6.35
C PHE A 159 -2.07 -4.13 -5.28
N ARG A 160 -3.17 -4.44 -4.58
CA ARG A 160 -3.21 -5.51 -3.57
C ARG A 160 -2.83 -6.87 -4.15
N ALA A 161 -3.33 -7.20 -5.34
CA ALA A 161 -3.01 -8.44 -6.03
C ALA A 161 -1.52 -8.54 -6.38
N MET A 162 -0.89 -7.45 -6.84
CA MET A 162 0.56 -7.39 -7.09
C MET A 162 1.35 -7.68 -5.82
N VAL A 163 1.01 -7.00 -4.72
CA VAL A 163 1.65 -7.19 -3.41
C VAL A 163 1.52 -8.65 -2.94
N MET A 164 0.29 -9.18 -2.93
CA MET A 164 0.04 -10.56 -2.50
C MET A 164 0.72 -11.58 -3.41
N PHE A 165 0.85 -11.30 -4.71
CA PHE A 165 1.55 -12.19 -5.64
C PHE A 165 3.06 -12.25 -5.36
N ASP A 166 3.69 -11.16 -4.95
CA ASP A 166 5.08 -11.19 -4.50
C ASP A 166 5.19 -11.89 -3.15
N MET A 167 4.27 -11.62 -2.20
CA MET A 167 4.26 -12.28 -0.89
C MET A 167 4.16 -13.81 -1.01
N VAL A 168 3.23 -14.32 -1.83
CA VAL A 168 3.05 -15.77 -1.97
C VAL A 168 4.27 -16.45 -2.60
N ARG A 169 4.98 -15.79 -3.49
CA ARG A 169 6.21 -16.32 -4.10
C ARG A 169 7.41 -16.28 -3.16
N LEU A 170 7.47 -15.30 -2.24
CA LEU A 170 8.57 -15.15 -1.27
C LEU A 170 8.38 -16.03 -0.03
N TRP A 171 7.17 -16.13 0.50
CA TRP A 171 6.89 -16.77 1.79
C TRP A 171 5.99 -18.01 1.70
N GLY A 172 5.35 -18.29 0.55
CA GLY A 172 4.36 -19.35 0.42
C GLY A 172 3.08 -19.02 1.17
N ASP A 173 2.76 -19.77 2.21
CA ASP A 173 1.60 -19.53 3.07
C ASP A 173 1.76 -18.23 3.87
N PHE A 174 0.75 -17.37 3.86
CA PHE A 174 0.72 -16.12 4.63
C PHE A 174 -0.72 -15.70 4.99
N PRO A 175 -0.94 -14.77 5.96
CA PRO A 175 -2.27 -14.28 6.28
C PRO A 175 -2.85 -13.42 5.13
N VAL A 176 -3.90 -13.90 4.48
CA VAL A 176 -4.61 -13.17 3.41
C VAL A 176 -5.60 -12.19 4.04
N ILE A 177 -5.17 -10.94 4.22
CA ILE A 177 -5.96 -9.90 4.87
C ILE A 177 -6.70 -9.08 3.81
N THR A 178 -8.03 -9.09 3.84
CA THR A 178 -8.89 -8.38 2.87
C THR A 178 -9.82 -7.34 3.50
N THR A 179 -9.75 -7.20 4.82
CA THR A 179 -10.56 -6.28 5.63
C THR A 179 -9.68 -5.31 6.39
N VAL A 180 -10.29 -4.30 6.95
CA VAL A 180 -9.66 -3.40 7.93
C VAL A 180 -10.17 -3.84 9.30
N ALA A 181 -9.28 -4.02 10.26
CA ALA A 181 -9.67 -4.30 11.64
C ALA A 181 -10.27 -3.04 12.27
N ASP A 182 -11.27 -3.25 13.14
CA ASP A 182 -11.83 -2.17 13.94
C ASP A 182 -10.85 -1.69 15.01
N ASP A 183 -11.05 -0.47 15.50
CA ASP A 183 -10.28 0.05 16.62
C ASP A 183 -10.59 -0.74 17.90
N ILE A 184 -9.57 -1.08 18.67
CA ILE A 184 -9.74 -1.79 19.95
C ILE A 184 -10.23 -0.80 21.02
N THR A 185 -11.35 -1.12 21.63
CA THR A 185 -11.90 -0.39 22.79
C THR A 185 -12.06 -1.34 23.99
N SER A 186 -12.33 -0.79 25.17
CA SER A 186 -12.64 -1.60 26.36
C SER A 186 -13.89 -2.46 26.18
N GLU A 187 -14.77 -2.11 25.25
CA GLU A 187 -16.07 -2.75 25.03
C GLU A 187 -16.01 -3.86 23.98
N ASN A 188 -15.06 -3.79 23.03
CA ASN A 188 -14.97 -4.72 21.90
C ASN A 188 -13.67 -5.54 21.84
N ILE A 189 -12.81 -5.44 22.85
CA ILE A 189 -11.47 -6.06 22.83
C ILE A 189 -11.50 -7.57 22.56
N ASP A 190 -12.44 -8.30 23.12
CA ASP A 190 -12.54 -9.75 22.95
C ASP A 190 -12.91 -10.15 21.52
N GLU A 191 -13.64 -9.29 20.80
CA GLU A 191 -14.07 -9.50 19.43
C GLU A 191 -13.03 -9.00 18.41
N VAL A 192 -12.44 -7.83 18.65
CA VAL A 192 -11.57 -7.14 17.72
C VAL A 192 -10.10 -7.60 17.84
N TYR A 193 -9.63 -7.87 19.07
CA TYR A 193 -8.24 -8.29 19.26
C TYR A 193 -7.79 -9.49 18.40
N PRO A 194 -8.61 -10.55 18.19
CA PRO A 194 -8.26 -11.63 17.28
C PRO A 194 -8.06 -11.23 15.82
N GLN A 195 -8.65 -10.12 15.37
CA GLN A 195 -8.50 -9.62 13.99
C GLN A 195 -7.08 -9.12 13.69
N TYR A 196 -6.35 -8.71 14.74
CA TYR A 196 -4.95 -8.30 14.63
C TYR A 196 -3.98 -9.49 14.53
N PHE A 197 -4.45 -10.71 14.76
CA PHE A 197 -3.69 -11.95 14.69
C PHE A 197 -4.34 -12.95 13.74
N PRO A 198 -4.47 -12.59 12.45
CA PRO A 198 -5.12 -13.44 11.48
C PRO A 198 -4.36 -14.77 11.32
N LYS A 199 -5.10 -15.82 11.05
CA LYS A 199 -4.50 -17.12 10.74
C LYS A 199 -3.80 -17.07 9.39
N GLN A 200 -2.73 -17.85 9.27
CA GLN A 200 -2.07 -18.12 8.01
C GLN A 200 -3.03 -18.85 7.06
N ASN A 201 -3.09 -18.39 5.83
CA ASN A 201 -3.80 -19.04 4.73
C ASN A 201 -2.83 -19.87 3.91
N THR A 202 -3.36 -20.86 3.20
CA THR A 202 -2.57 -21.66 2.27
C THR A 202 -2.19 -20.86 1.02
N GLU A 203 -1.12 -21.28 0.36
CA GLU A 203 -0.71 -20.73 -0.94
C GLU A 203 -1.89 -20.70 -1.94
N LEU A 204 -2.68 -21.79 -2.02
CA LEU A 204 -3.84 -21.85 -2.91
C LEU A 204 -4.89 -20.78 -2.58
N GLU A 205 -5.21 -20.57 -1.30
CA GLU A 205 -6.17 -19.54 -0.88
C GLU A 205 -5.65 -18.13 -1.22
N ALA A 206 -4.35 -17.89 -1.10
CA ALA A 206 -3.72 -16.64 -1.52
C ALA A 206 -3.88 -16.40 -3.03
N TYR A 207 -3.57 -17.39 -3.87
CA TYR A 207 -3.78 -17.31 -5.32
C TYR A 207 -5.25 -17.12 -5.69
N GLN A 208 -6.18 -17.74 -5.00
CA GLN A 208 -7.62 -17.55 -5.22
C GLN A 208 -8.08 -16.13 -4.88
N GLN A 209 -7.52 -15.51 -3.83
CA GLN A 209 -7.82 -14.12 -3.52
C GLN A 209 -7.23 -13.16 -4.56
N ILE A 210 -6.01 -13.42 -5.02
CA ILE A 210 -5.38 -12.66 -6.11
C ILE A 210 -6.22 -12.76 -7.39
N GLU A 211 -6.64 -13.97 -7.77
CA GLU A 211 -7.53 -14.22 -8.92
C GLU A 211 -8.82 -13.39 -8.80
N LYS A 212 -9.48 -13.45 -7.65
CA LYS A 212 -10.72 -12.72 -7.39
C LYS A 212 -10.55 -11.21 -7.55
N ASP A 213 -9.49 -10.64 -7.00
CA ASP A 213 -9.21 -9.21 -7.13
C ASP A 213 -8.96 -8.81 -8.59
N LEU A 214 -8.20 -9.59 -9.33
CA LEU A 214 -7.87 -9.29 -10.72
C LEU A 214 -9.06 -9.49 -11.67
N LEU A 215 -9.89 -10.50 -11.47
CA LEU A 215 -11.11 -10.70 -12.26
C LEU A 215 -12.09 -9.55 -12.09
N ASP A 216 -12.25 -9.02 -10.87
CA ASP A 216 -13.05 -7.84 -10.63
C ASP A 216 -12.41 -6.59 -11.25
N ALA A 217 -11.09 -6.46 -11.15
CA ALA A 217 -10.36 -5.33 -11.72
C ALA A 217 -10.47 -5.25 -13.26
N VAL A 218 -10.46 -6.37 -13.97
CA VAL A 218 -10.66 -6.39 -15.44
C VAL A 218 -11.99 -5.75 -15.85
N LEU A 219 -13.01 -5.80 -14.99
CA LEU A 219 -14.31 -5.21 -15.31
C LEU A 219 -14.32 -3.67 -15.17
N TYR A 220 -13.62 -3.13 -14.18
CA TYR A 220 -13.80 -1.75 -13.73
C TYR A 220 -12.57 -0.86 -13.80
N ALA A 221 -11.36 -1.42 -13.89
CA ALA A 221 -10.13 -0.62 -14.03
C ALA A 221 -10.14 0.20 -15.33
N PRO A 222 -9.39 1.29 -15.40
CA PRO A 222 -9.30 2.08 -16.63
C PRO A 222 -8.69 1.28 -17.78
N ASP A 223 -9.06 1.63 -19.00
CA ASP A 223 -8.44 1.08 -20.19
C ASP A 223 -7.00 1.60 -20.35
N ASN A 224 -6.19 0.88 -21.13
CA ASN A 224 -4.84 1.33 -21.45
C ASN A 224 -4.86 2.66 -22.21
N THR A 225 -4.06 3.62 -21.76
CA THR A 225 -3.87 4.90 -22.44
C THR A 225 -2.53 4.90 -23.15
N PRO A 226 -2.48 5.02 -24.48
CA PRO A 226 -1.23 5.18 -25.20
C PRO A 226 -0.41 6.36 -24.67
N GLY A 227 0.88 6.17 -24.45
CA GLY A 227 1.77 7.20 -23.93
C GLY A 227 1.71 7.44 -22.42
N ASN A 228 0.85 6.72 -21.68
CA ASN A 228 0.87 6.70 -20.22
C ASN A 228 0.78 5.26 -19.71
N LYS A 229 1.85 4.75 -19.15
CA LYS A 229 1.97 3.39 -18.62
C LYS A 229 2.10 3.37 -17.09
N THR A 230 1.69 4.45 -16.41
CA THR A 230 1.82 4.55 -14.95
C THR A 230 0.55 4.17 -14.19
N LEU A 231 -0.53 3.77 -14.87
CA LEU A 231 -1.83 3.47 -14.26
C LEU A 231 -2.07 1.97 -14.14
N PHE A 232 -2.77 1.58 -13.09
CA PHE A 232 -3.29 0.21 -12.89
C PHE A 232 -4.50 -0.02 -13.81
N THR A 233 -4.23 -0.50 -15.02
CA THR A 233 -5.24 -0.67 -16.09
C THR A 233 -5.76 -2.10 -16.16
N LYS A 234 -6.81 -2.33 -16.96
CA LYS A 234 -7.30 -3.67 -17.30
C LYS A 234 -6.20 -4.55 -17.90
N SER A 235 -5.30 -3.97 -18.69
CA SER A 235 -4.18 -4.71 -19.30
C SER A 235 -3.17 -5.17 -18.24
N VAL A 236 -2.93 -4.38 -17.19
CA VAL A 236 -2.13 -4.81 -16.02
C VAL A 236 -2.81 -5.98 -15.32
N ALA A 237 -4.11 -5.90 -15.07
CA ALA A 237 -4.87 -7.00 -14.44
C ALA A 237 -4.83 -8.28 -15.29
N ARG A 238 -5.03 -8.18 -16.62
CA ARG A 238 -4.92 -9.33 -17.54
C ARG A 238 -3.52 -9.96 -17.55
N THR A 239 -2.49 -9.13 -17.54
CA THR A 239 -1.10 -9.61 -17.47
C THR A 239 -0.84 -10.38 -16.17
N LEU A 240 -1.31 -9.86 -15.04
CA LEU A 240 -1.19 -10.55 -13.75
C LEU A 240 -2.01 -11.85 -13.73
N LEU A 241 -3.21 -11.87 -14.33
CA LEU A 241 -3.99 -13.12 -14.50
C LEU A 241 -3.24 -14.16 -15.32
N ALA A 242 -2.61 -13.75 -16.43
CA ALA A 242 -1.76 -14.68 -17.21
C ALA A 242 -0.63 -15.25 -16.34
N LYS A 243 0.03 -14.40 -15.51
CA LYS A 243 1.10 -14.84 -14.62
C LYS A 243 0.62 -15.82 -13.56
N ILE A 244 -0.48 -15.54 -12.85
CA ILE A 244 -0.97 -16.43 -11.78
C ILE A 244 -1.50 -17.76 -12.32
N TYR A 245 -2.08 -17.78 -13.54
CA TYR A 245 -2.48 -19.03 -14.19
C TYR A 245 -1.31 -19.83 -14.77
N ALA A 246 -0.14 -19.24 -14.91
CA ALA A 246 1.09 -19.98 -15.21
C ALA A 246 1.66 -20.69 -13.98
N GLU A 247 1.34 -20.21 -12.78
CA GLU A 247 1.84 -20.76 -11.52
C GLU A 247 1.15 -22.06 -11.13
N LYS A 248 1.86 -22.90 -10.37
CA LYS A 248 1.43 -24.27 -10.03
C LYS A 248 0.04 -24.35 -9.35
N PRO A 249 -0.31 -23.45 -8.37
CA PRO A 249 -1.58 -23.58 -7.65
C PRO A 249 -2.83 -23.43 -8.51
N LEU A 250 -2.80 -22.55 -9.52
CA LEU A 250 -3.94 -22.25 -10.41
C LEU A 250 -3.72 -22.72 -11.86
N ARG A 251 -2.68 -23.44 -12.15
CA ARG A 251 -2.19 -23.71 -13.51
C ARG A 251 -3.30 -24.02 -14.52
N ASP A 252 -3.46 -23.10 -15.47
CA ASP A 252 -4.39 -23.20 -16.60
C ASP A 252 -3.80 -22.47 -17.83
N TYR A 253 -3.09 -23.19 -18.65
CA TYR A 253 -2.45 -22.61 -19.84
C TYR A 253 -3.43 -22.12 -20.89
N THR A 254 -4.69 -22.58 -20.88
CA THR A 254 -5.73 -22.02 -21.77
C THR A 254 -6.05 -20.58 -21.38
N LYS A 255 -6.18 -20.31 -20.09
CA LYS A 255 -6.35 -18.94 -19.58
C LYS A 255 -5.11 -18.09 -19.77
N VAL A 256 -3.90 -18.65 -19.62
CA VAL A 256 -2.65 -17.92 -19.94
C VAL A 256 -2.68 -17.40 -21.37
N ILE A 257 -2.97 -18.27 -22.35
CA ILE A 257 -3.04 -17.87 -23.76
C ILE A 257 -4.13 -16.82 -23.98
N GLN A 258 -5.32 -17.05 -23.43
CA GLN A 258 -6.44 -16.10 -23.52
C GLN A 258 -6.02 -14.69 -23.06
N TYR A 259 -5.48 -14.55 -21.84
CA TYR A 259 -5.12 -13.24 -21.32
C TYR A 259 -3.93 -12.60 -22.03
N CYS A 260 -2.96 -13.38 -22.50
CA CYS A 260 -1.90 -12.87 -23.37
C CYS A 260 -2.46 -12.33 -24.68
N ASP A 261 -3.42 -13.01 -25.31
CA ASP A 261 -4.04 -12.54 -26.55
C ASP A 261 -4.91 -11.29 -26.31
N GLU A 262 -5.60 -11.20 -25.18
CA GLU A 262 -6.34 -9.99 -24.77
C GLU A 262 -5.38 -8.79 -24.57
N VAL A 263 -4.24 -8.98 -23.93
CA VAL A 263 -3.22 -7.92 -23.75
C VAL A 263 -2.67 -7.46 -25.10
N LYS A 264 -2.41 -8.39 -26.04
CA LYS A 264 -2.01 -8.04 -27.41
C LYS A 264 -3.11 -7.24 -28.12
N ALA A 265 -4.38 -7.64 -27.94
CA ALA A 265 -5.52 -6.92 -28.51
C ALA A 265 -5.69 -5.50 -27.94
N ASP A 266 -5.21 -5.25 -26.70
CA ASP A 266 -5.16 -3.91 -26.08
C ASP A 266 -4.08 -2.99 -26.73
N GLY A 267 -3.31 -3.50 -27.73
CA GLY A 267 -2.33 -2.74 -28.49
C GLY A 267 -0.89 -2.83 -27.97
N PHE A 268 -0.59 -3.81 -27.12
CA PHE A 268 0.79 -4.10 -26.70
C PHE A 268 1.51 -4.99 -27.70
N ASP A 269 2.77 -4.69 -27.93
CA ASP A 269 3.64 -5.43 -28.84
C ASP A 269 5.11 -5.19 -28.46
N LEU A 270 6.03 -5.99 -28.99
CA LEU A 270 7.46 -5.81 -28.79
C LEU A 270 7.96 -4.56 -29.51
N VAL A 271 8.96 -3.89 -28.94
CA VAL A 271 9.69 -2.83 -29.63
C VAL A 271 10.51 -3.42 -30.79
N ASP A 272 10.77 -2.61 -31.81
CA ASP A 272 11.45 -3.10 -33.02
C ASP A 272 12.92 -3.41 -32.78
N ASP A 273 13.59 -2.65 -31.91
CA ASP A 273 14.97 -2.87 -31.49
C ASP A 273 15.04 -2.97 -29.96
N PHE A 274 15.37 -4.15 -29.46
CA PHE A 274 15.52 -4.42 -28.03
C PHE A 274 16.50 -3.48 -27.32
N SER A 275 17.55 -3.03 -28.02
CA SER A 275 18.55 -2.10 -27.45
C SER A 275 17.95 -0.74 -27.09
N ASP A 276 16.81 -0.36 -27.69
CA ASP A 276 16.13 0.90 -27.42
C ASP A 276 15.55 0.98 -25.99
N LEU A 277 15.23 -0.17 -25.40
CA LEU A 277 14.70 -0.24 -24.03
C LEU A 277 15.72 0.19 -22.96
N PHE A 278 17.01 0.04 -23.23
CA PHE A 278 18.10 0.24 -22.26
C PHE A 278 19.01 1.42 -22.59
N GLY A 279 18.72 2.13 -23.68
CA GLY A 279 19.57 3.24 -24.13
C GLY A 279 19.25 4.57 -23.46
N MET A 280 20.22 5.47 -23.54
CA MET A 280 20.03 6.88 -23.21
C MET A 280 19.67 7.68 -24.48
N ASN A 281 18.98 8.80 -24.31
CA ASN A 281 18.77 9.75 -25.39
C ASN A 281 20.11 10.35 -25.87
N ALA A 282 20.12 11.00 -27.03
CA ALA A 282 21.34 11.55 -27.62
C ALA A 282 22.06 12.57 -26.71
N ALA A 283 21.36 13.20 -25.78
CA ALA A 283 21.94 14.15 -24.82
C ALA A 283 22.49 13.45 -23.57
N GLY A 284 22.26 12.14 -23.37
CA GLY A 284 22.68 11.41 -22.18
C GLY A 284 21.98 11.84 -20.90
N THR A 285 20.79 12.45 -21.00
CA THR A 285 20.07 13.05 -19.86
C THR A 285 18.85 12.27 -19.45
N ASP A 286 18.34 11.36 -20.28
CA ASP A 286 17.13 10.58 -20.01
C ASP A 286 17.16 9.25 -20.78
N ALA A 287 16.25 8.34 -20.42
CA ALA A 287 16.04 7.10 -21.16
C ALA A 287 15.69 7.40 -22.64
N LYS A 288 16.19 6.55 -23.55
CA LYS A 288 15.92 6.67 -24.98
C LYS A 288 14.43 6.55 -25.29
N MET A 289 13.75 5.62 -24.62
CA MET A 289 12.33 5.38 -24.77
C MET A 289 11.64 5.27 -23.41
N ARG A 290 10.42 5.79 -23.32
CA ARG A 290 9.50 5.64 -22.19
C ARG A 290 8.11 5.34 -22.73
N ASN A 291 7.26 4.70 -21.91
CA ASN A 291 5.88 4.37 -22.28
C ASN A 291 5.80 3.64 -23.63
N THR A 292 6.71 2.70 -23.86
CA THR A 292 6.79 1.97 -25.13
C THR A 292 5.55 1.10 -25.35
N LYS A 293 5.36 0.60 -26.58
CA LYS A 293 4.31 -0.39 -26.86
C LYS A 293 4.54 -1.73 -26.14
N GLU A 294 5.76 -2.00 -25.65
CA GLU A 294 6.10 -3.18 -24.86
C GLU A 294 5.79 -2.99 -23.37
N SER A 295 5.82 -1.75 -22.87
CA SER A 295 5.59 -1.45 -21.46
C SER A 295 4.12 -1.55 -21.09
N ILE A 296 3.77 -2.40 -20.13
CA ILE A 296 2.41 -2.59 -19.62
C ILE A 296 2.17 -1.71 -18.39
N LEU A 297 3.13 -1.67 -17.46
CA LEU A 297 3.15 -0.80 -16.29
C LEU A 297 4.57 -0.31 -16.04
N GLU A 298 4.73 1.00 -15.86
CA GLU A 298 6.01 1.63 -15.54
C GLU A 298 5.94 2.42 -14.23
N ALA A 299 6.91 2.23 -13.35
CA ALA A 299 7.24 3.20 -12.32
C ALA A 299 8.30 4.16 -12.87
N GLN A 300 7.93 5.42 -13.05
CA GLN A 300 8.81 6.39 -13.71
C GLN A 300 9.62 7.19 -12.68
N PHE A 301 10.92 7.21 -12.86
CA PHE A 301 11.87 7.97 -12.06
C PHE A 301 12.48 9.09 -12.88
N THR A 302 12.69 10.27 -12.26
CA THR A 302 13.34 11.42 -12.88
C THR A 302 14.53 11.86 -12.04
N SER A 303 15.63 12.24 -12.68
CA SER A 303 16.78 12.81 -11.99
C SER A 303 16.38 14.12 -11.28
N GLY A 304 16.81 14.32 -10.03
CA GLY A 304 16.57 15.54 -9.28
C GLY A 304 15.29 15.61 -8.46
N ALA A 305 14.44 14.59 -8.50
CA ALA A 305 13.20 14.54 -7.73
C ALA A 305 13.39 14.00 -6.29
N GLY A 306 14.62 13.87 -5.80
CA GLY A 306 14.90 13.24 -4.50
C GLY A 306 14.60 11.74 -4.45
N ASN A 307 14.27 11.14 -5.58
CA ASN A 307 14.01 9.73 -5.68
C ASN A 307 15.32 8.96 -5.78
N TRP A 308 15.48 8.03 -4.90
CA TRP A 308 16.64 7.17 -4.81
C TRP A 308 16.75 6.25 -6.04
N CYS A 309 17.65 6.51 -6.92
CA CYS A 309 18.20 5.56 -7.89
C CYS A 309 19.71 5.77 -8.03
N THR A 310 20.38 6.07 -6.92
CA THR A 310 21.85 6.12 -6.89
C THR A 310 22.35 5.13 -5.87
N TRP A 311 22.82 4.04 -6.38
CA TRP A 311 23.78 3.17 -5.71
C TRP A 311 25.18 3.60 -6.05
#